data_dd242adf8f96567b9ddde95ae959f6d8
#
_entry.id   dd242adf8f96567b9ddde95ae959f6d8
#
_cell.length_a   1.000
_cell.length_b   1.000
_cell.length_c   1.000
_cell.angle_alpha   90.00
_cell.angle_beta   90.00
_cell.angle_gamma   90.00
#
_symmetry.space_group_name_H-M   'P 1'
#
loop_
_entity.id
_entity.type
_entity.pdbx_description
1 polymer ?
#
loop_
_entity_poly.entity_id
_entity_poly.type
_entity_poly.pdbx_seq_one_letter_code
_entity_poly.pdbx_strand_id
1 'polypeptide(L)'
;MEVSIPVGAQPVVAQPERTPVAVRAAVARLDVTVLPRFEAEWTAATAQARDEYSVMPVRHFIEKWWLWAAVRRWPDLAARLRECGRRSAEAADLMDARAASAEIGEILRVAADAAA
;
A
#
# COMPACT_ATOMS: atom_id res chain seq x y z
N MET A 1 -9.44 -2.76 -19.41
CA MET A 1 -8.28 -2.35 -18.58
C MET A 1 -7.79 -3.56 -17.81
N GLU A 2 -6.55 -3.93 -18.04
CA GLU A 2 -5.97 -5.10 -17.38
C GLU A 2 -4.76 -4.68 -16.55
N VAL A 3 -4.71 -5.16 -15.33
CA VAL A 3 -3.59 -4.94 -14.43
C VAL A 3 -2.93 -6.28 -14.16
N SER A 4 -1.64 -6.36 -14.43
CA SER A 4 -0.87 -7.57 -14.19
C SER A 4 0.59 -7.22 -13.88
N ILE A 5 1.26 -8.15 -13.21
CA ILE A 5 2.71 -8.06 -13.02
C ILE A 5 3.34 -8.68 -14.27
N PRO A 6 4.26 -7.96 -14.96
CA PRO A 6 4.89 -8.50 -16.17
C PRO A 6 5.61 -9.83 -15.88
N VAL A 7 5.54 -10.74 -16.84
CA VAL A 7 6.25 -12.03 -16.77
C VAL A 7 7.75 -11.75 -16.67
N GLY A 8 8.43 -12.36 -15.71
CA GLY A 8 9.85 -12.17 -15.47
C GLY A 8 10.21 -10.94 -14.64
N ALA A 9 9.22 -10.13 -14.23
CA ALA A 9 9.48 -9.00 -13.36
C ALA A 9 10.00 -9.48 -11.99
N GLN A 10 10.92 -8.70 -11.42
CA GLN A 10 11.50 -8.99 -10.12
C GLN A 10 11.07 -7.91 -9.12
N PRO A 11 10.63 -8.30 -7.91
CA PRO A 11 10.32 -7.31 -6.89
C PRO A 11 11.60 -6.70 -6.32
N VAL A 12 11.53 -5.45 -5.86
CA VAL A 12 12.65 -4.75 -5.23
C VAL A 12 13.02 -5.42 -3.90
N VAL A 13 12.01 -5.85 -3.15
CA VAL A 13 12.18 -6.57 -1.88
C VAL A 13 11.17 -7.70 -1.80
N ALA A 14 11.44 -8.69 -0.96
CA ALA A 14 10.47 -9.72 -0.64
C ALA A 14 9.28 -9.10 0.10
N GLN A 15 8.10 -9.72 -0.03
CA GLN A 15 6.95 -9.28 0.75
C GLN A 15 7.23 -9.49 2.23
N PRO A 16 7.07 -8.46 3.08
CA PRO A 16 7.30 -8.61 4.52
C PRO A 16 6.23 -9.47 5.18
N GLU A 17 6.60 -10.09 6.28
CA GLU A 17 5.64 -10.70 7.18
C GLU A 17 4.77 -9.61 7.81
N ARG A 18 3.58 -9.99 8.31
CA ARG A 18 2.64 -9.05 8.94
C ARG A 18 3.04 -8.77 10.39
N THR A 19 4.24 -8.20 10.57
CA THR A 19 4.74 -7.76 11.87
C THR A 19 5.21 -6.31 11.76
N PRO A 20 5.16 -5.54 12.85
CA PRO A 20 5.62 -4.14 12.80
C PRO A 20 7.08 -4.02 12.36
N VAL A 21 7.94 -4.90 12.84
CA VAL A 21 9.37 -4.85 12.51
C VAL A 21 9.62 -5.15 11.04
N ALA A 22 9.00 -6.21 10.51
CA ALA A 22 9.20 -6.62 9.12
C ALA A 22 8.61 -5.57 8.16
N VAL A 23 7.43 -5.06 8.44
CA VAL A 23 6.78 -4.04 7.60
C VAL A 23 7.58 -2.75 7.64
N ARG A 24 8.07 -2.31 8.81
CA ARG A 24 8.92 -1.13 8.92
C ARG A 24 10.18 -1.25 8.08
N ALA A 25 10.85 -2.40 8.14
CA ALA A 25 12.05 -2.64 7.36
C ALA A 25 11.79 -2.56 5.85
N ALA A 26 10.67 -3.10 5.38
CA ALA A 26 10.28 -3.01 3.98
C ALA A 26 10.00 -1.57 3.57
N VAL A 27 9.27 -0.79 4.39
CA VAL A 27 8.98 0.61 4.14
C VAL A 27 10.29 1.41 4.01
N ALA A 28 11.22 1.23 4.93
CA ALA A 28 12.50 1.92 4.91
C ALA A 28 13.30 1.63 3.64
N ARG A 29 13.23 0.40 3.13
CA ARG A 29 13.94 0.01 1.90
C ARG A 29 13.25 0.51 0.64
N LEU A 30 11.92 0.54 0.63
CA LEU A 30 11.15 0.93 -0.54
C LEU A 30 11.07 2.45 -0.71
N ASP A 31 10.89 3.18 0.38
CA ASP A 31 10.84 4.65 0.35
C ASP A 31 11.09 5.22 1.75
N VAL A 32 12.34 5.54 2.04
CA VAL A 32 12.73 6.09 3.34
C VAL A 32 12.03 7.40 3.66
N THR A 33 11.58 8.15 2.64
CA THR A 33 10.93 9.46 2.84
C THR A 33 9.56 9.37 3.49
N VAL A 34 8.90 8.21 3.43
CA VAL A 34 7.60 8.02 4.09
C VAL A 34 7.74 7.43 5.50
N LEU A 35 8.95 7.09 5.91
CA LEU A 35 9.17 6.48 7.23
C LEU A 35 8.68 7.36 8.39
N PRO A 36 8.87 8.70 8.40
CA PRO A 36 8.29 9.55 9.45
C PRO A 36 6.77 9.43 9.55
N ARG A 37 6.07 9.32 8.43
CA ARG A 37 4.62 9.11 8.43
C ARG A 37 4.26 7.74 9.00
N PHE A 38 5.01 6.69 8.63
CA PHE A 38 4.84 5.36 9.21
C PHE A 38 4.96 5.40 10.73
N GLU A 39 6.02 6.05 11.25
CA GLU A 39 6.26 6.16 12.69
C GLU A 39 5.14 6.93 13.40
N ALA A 40 4.67 8.02 12.81
CA ALA A 40 3.58 8.82 13.38
C ALA A 40 2.28 8.00 13.43
N GLU A 41 1.97 7.28 12.38
CA GLU A 41 0.77 6.43 12.33
C GLU A 41 0.87 5.24 13.31
N TRP A 42 2.06 4.69 13.47
CA TRP A 42 2.30 3.63 14.47
C TRP A 42 2.01 4.14 15.88
N THR A 43 2.54 5.32 16.21
CA THR A 43 2.31 5.95 17.52
C THR A 43 0.82 6.18 17.76
N ALA A 44 0.10 6.69 16.74
CA ALA A 44 -1.33 6.92 16.84
C ALA A 44 -2.11 5.62 17.01
N ALA A 45 -1.77 4.58 16.24
CA ALA A 45 -2.45 3.29 16.30
C ALA A 45 -2.27 2.61 17.67
N THR A 46 -1.07 2.66 18.23
CA THR A 46 -0.80 2.07 19.55
C THR A 46 -1.51 2.82 20.67
N ALA A 47 -1.57 4.16 20.59
CA ALA A 47 -2.33 4.97 21.54
C ALA A 47 -3.83 4.66 21.47
N GLN A 48 -4.37 4.58 20.28
CA GLN A 48 -5.79 4.24 20.08
C GLN A 48 -6.12 2.85 20.60
N ALA A 49 -5.25 1.87 20.31
CA ALA A 49 -5.44 0.50 20.80
C ALA A 49 -5.50 0.45 22.32
N ARG A 50 -4.64 1.23 23.00
CA ARG A 50 -4.62 1.30 24.45
C ARG A 50 -5.89 1.95 24.99
N ASP A 51 -6.32 3.06 24.39
CA ASP A 51 -7.51 3.80 24.81
C ASP A 51 -8.79 3.00 24.63
N GLU A 52 -8.87 2.19 23.57
CA GLU A 52 -10.05 1.39 23.25
C GLU A 52 -9.99 -0.04 23.78
N TYR A 53 -8.89 -0.43 24.43
CA TYR A 53 -8.65 -1.81 24.86
C TYR A 53 -8.88 -2.81 23.72
N SER A 54 -8.34 -2.48 22.52
CA SER A 54 -8.54 -3.26 21.30
C SER A 54 -7.25 -3.38 20.52
N VAL A 55 -7.02 -4.55 19.91
CA VAL A 55 -5.87 -4.77 19.00
C VAL A 55 -6.19 -4.28 17.58
N MET A 56 -7.44 -3.94 17.30
CA MET A 56 -7.85 -3.64 15.92
C MET A 56 -7.11 -2.45 15.29
N PRO A 57 -6.87 -1.33 16.00
CA PRO A 57 -6.12 -0.23 15.39
C PRO A 57 -4.72 -0.63 14.90
N VAL A 58 -4.03 -1.49 15.66
CA VAL A 58 -2.70 -1.98 15.28
C VAL A 58 -2.81 -2.95 14.09
N ARG A 59 -3.81 -3.82 14.08
CA ARG A 59 -4.04 -4.72 12.93
C ARG A 59 -4.33 -3.94 11.67
N HIS A 60 -5.17 -2.91 11.72
CA HIS A 60 -5.47 -2.05 10.57
C HIS A 60 -4.21 -1.34 10.07
N PHE A 61 -3.38 -0.84 10.99
CA PHE A 61 -2.12 -0.20 10.65
C PHE A 61 -1.20 -1.17 9.90
N ILE A 62 -1.04 -2.39 10.40
CA ILE A 62 -0.17 -3.40 9.78
C ILE A 62 -0.70 -3.79 8.40
N GLU A 63 -1.99 -4.04 8.25
CA GLU A 63 -2.59 -4.38 6.94
C GLU A 63 -2.43 -3.25 5.93
N LYS A 64 -2.62 -2.01 6.35
CA LYS A 64 -2.44 -0.84 5.47
C LYS A 64 -1.02 -0.79 4.91
N TRP A 65 -0.02 -0.88 5.78
CA TRP A 65 1.37 -0.75 5.36
C TRP A 65 1.91 -2.02 4.70
N TRP A 66 1.40 -3.17 5.06
CA TRP A 66 1.69 -4.43 4.37
C TRP A 66 1.25 -4.34 2.91
N LEU A 67 0.03 -3.85 2.66
CA LEU A 67 -0.49 -3.67 1.31
C LEU A 67 0.28 -2.57 0.56
N TRP A 68 0.65 -1.50 1.25
CA TRP A 68 1.50 -0.45 0.68
C TRP A 68 2.81 -1.06 0.13
N ALA A 69 3.45 -1.92 0.90
CA ALA A 69 4.68 -2.61 0.48
C ALA A 69 4.40 -3.60 -0.66
N ALA A 70 3.27 -4.31 -0.61
CA ALA A 70 2.88 -5.26 -1.65
C ALA A 70 2.83 -4.62 -3.04
N VAL A 71 2.35 -3.39 -3.12
CA VAL A 71 2.31 -2.65 -4.40
C VAL A 71 3.71 -2.14 -4.76
N ARG A 72 4.38 -1.48 -3.83
CA ARG A 72 5.61 -0.74 -4.12
C ARG A 72 6.83 -1.61 -4.35
N ARG A 73 6.81 -2.86 -3.92
CA ARG A 73 7.87 -3.79 -4.27
C ARG A 73 7.89 -4.13 -5.77
N TRP A 74 6.80 -3.83 -6.50
CA TRP A 74 6.72 -3.96 -7.95
C TRP A 74 6.74 -2.57 -8.58
N PRO A 75 7.87 -2.13 -9.17
CA PRO A 75 7.98 -0.76 -9.72
C PRO A 75 6.89 -0.40 -10.73
N ASP A 76 6.50 -1.35 -11.58
CA ASP A 76 5.45 -1.11 -12.59
C ASP A 76 4.09 -0.84 -11.93
N LEU A 77 3.74 -1.61 -10.90
CA LEU A 77 2.49 -1.39 -10.16
C LEU A 77 2.52 -0.06 -9.41
N ALA A 78 3.66 0.27 -8.80
CA ALA A 78 3.83 1.54 -8.09
C ALA A 78 3.65 2.73 -9.02
N ALA A 79 4.27 2.67 -10.22
CA ALA A 79 4.14 3.73 -11.21
C ALA A 79 2.70 3.88 -11.69
N ARG A 80 2.04 2.76 -11.94
CA ARG A 80 0.65 2.75 -12.38
C ARG A 80 -0.30 3.29 -11.32
N LEU A 81 -0.04 2.99 -10.05
CA LEU A 81 -0.83 3.52 -8.93
C LEU A 81 -0.69 5.04 -8.84
N ARG A 82 0.52 5.57 -8.98
CA ARG A 82 0.75 7.03 -8.98
C ARG A 82 -0.03 7.69 -10.12
N GLU A 83 0.01 7.10 -11.31
CA GLU A 83 -0.71 7.62 -12.48
C GLU A 83 -2.23 7.60 -12.25
N CYS A 84 -2.77 6.54 -11.66
CA CYS A 84 -4.19 6.47 -11.32
C CYS A 84 -4.58 7.53 -10.29
N GLY A 85 -3.72 7.75 -9.28
CA GLY A 85 -3.95 8.79 -8.28
C GLY A 85 -4.00 10.18 -8.90
N ARG A 86 -3.08 10.46 -9.83
CA ARG A 86 -3.06 11.72 -10.56
C ARG A 86 -4.33 11.90 -11.40
N ARG A 87 -4.74 10.87 -12.15
CA ARG A 87 -5.97 10.91 -12.96
C ARG A 87 -7.21 11.12 -12.10
N SER A 88 -7.26 10.47 -10.94
CA SER A 88 -8.37 10.63 -10.00
C SER A 88 -8.46 12.06 -9.48
N ALA A 89 -7.32 12.66 -9.12
CA ALA A 89 -7.26 14.04 -8.62
C ALA A 89 -7.64 15.06 -9.71
N GLU A 90 -7.36 14.76 -10.98
CA GLU A 90 -7.62 15.64 -12.11
C GLU A 90 -8.93 15.30 -12.84
N ALA A 91 -9.71 14.35 -12.33
CA ALA A 91 -10.91 13.87 -13.02
C ALA A 91 -11.91 15.01 -13.26
N ALA A 92 -12.36 15.13 -14.51
CA ALA A 92 -13.29 16.18 -14.93
C ALA A 92 -14.73 15.85 -14.52
N ASP A 93 -15.05 14.56 -14.37
CA ASP A 93 -16.40 14.11 -14.03
C ASP A 93 -16.36 12.82 -13.19
N LEU A 94 -17.55 12.40 -12.78
CA LEU A 94 -17.71 11.23 -11.92
C LEU A 94 -17.29 9.92 -12.62
N MET A 95 -17.50 9.82 -13.93
CA MET A 95 -17.12 8.60 -14.67
C MET A 95 -15.61 8.43 -14.70
N ASP A 96 -14.87 9.52 -14.93
CA ASP A 96 -13.41 9.51 -14.94
C ASP A 96 -12.88 9.14 -13.54
N ALA A 97 -13.47 9.70 -12.50
CA ALA A 97 -13.09 9.40 -11.12
C ALA A 97 -13.35 7.93 -10.78
N ARG A 98 -14.48 7.39 -11.21
CA ARG A 98 -14.82 5.97 -10.99
C ARG A 98 -13.89 5.03 -11.74
N ALA A 99 -13.52 5.38 -12.97
CA ALA A 99 -12.59 4.58 -13.77
C ALA A 99 -11.22 4.51 -13.10
N ALA A 100 -10.71 5.65 -12.60
CA ALA A 100 -9.44 5.68 -11.89
C ALA A 100 -9.52 4.88 -10.58
N SER A 101 -10.61 5.00 -9.82
CA SER A 101 -10.82 4.24 -8.59
C SER A 101 -10.89 2.73 -8.83
N ALA A 102 -11.56 2.32 -9.91
CA ALA A 102 -11.65 0.91 -10.28
C ALA A 102 -10.27 0.34 -10.61
N GLU A 103 -9.44 1.09 -11.32
CA GLU A 103 -8.07 0.66 -11.63
C GLU A 103 -7.22 0.58 -10.38
N ILE A 104 -7.33 1.54 -9.46
CA ILE A 104 -6.65 1.49 -8.16
C ILE A 104 -7.02 0.21 -7.41
N GLY A 105 -8.31 -0.11 -7.33
CA GLY A 105 -8.77 -1.33 -6.69
C GLY A 105 -8.18 -2.59 -7.33
N GLU A 106 -8.08 -2.62 -8.65
CA GLU A 106 -7.49 -3.76 -9.36
C GLU A 106 -5.99 -3.88 -9.10
N ILE A 107 -5.25 -2.76 -9.04
CA ILE A 107 -3.83 -2.76 -8.69
C ILE A 107 -3.63 -3.35 -7.30
N LEU A 108 -4.43 -2.92 -6.33
CA LEU A 108 -4.35 -3.41 -4.95
C LEU A 108 -4.64 -4.91 -4.88
N ARG A 109 -5.65 -5.39 -5.63
CA ARG A 109 -5.98 -6.81 -5.69
C ARG A 109 -4.84 -7.64 -6.27
N VAL A 110 -4.29 -7.21 -7.40
CA VAL A 110 -3.16 -7.91 -8.05
C VAL A 110 -1.96 -7.98 -7.12
N ALA A 111 -1.64 -6.88 -6.45
CA ALA A 111 -0.51 -6.82 -5.51
C ALA A 111 -0.74 -7.75 -4.30
N ALA A 112 -1.94 -7.76 -3.74
CA ALA A 112 -2.29 -8.61 -2.60
C ALA A 112 -2.24 -10.10 -2.99
N ASP A 113 -2.76 -10.46 -4.15
CA ASP A 113 -2.75 -11.83 -4.65
C ASP A 113 -1.32 -12.33 -4.86
N ALA A 114 -0.45 -11.49 -5.39
CA ALA A 114 0.96 -11.85 -5.62
C ALA A 114 1.74 -11.98 -4.32
N ALA A 115 1.27 -11.38 -3.24
CA ALA A 115 1.92 -11.40 -1.93
C ALA A 115 1.45 -12.56 -1.04
N ALA A 116 0.32 -13.17 -1.38
CA ALA A 116 -0.28 -14.25 -0.60
C ALA A 116 0.50 -15.58 -0.69
#